data_801cf4c4534a80d37ff34b516f906533
#
_entry.id   801cf4c4534a80d37ff34b516f906533
#
_cell.length_a   1.000
_cell.length_b   1.000
_cell.length_c   1.000
_cell.angle_alpha   90.00
_cell.angle_beta   90.00
_cell.angle_gamma   90.00
#
_symmetry.space_group_name_H-M   'P 1'
#
loop_
_entity.id
_entity.type
_entity.pdbx_description
1 polymer ?
#
loop_
_entity_poly.entity_id
_entity_poly.type
_entity_poly.pdbx_seq_one_letter_code
_entity_poly.pdbx_strand_id
1 'polypeptide(L)'
;MSPRERVLAALRRQRPDRIPKHFDLAPAQEEEFRRRTGSDDVSEHFNLEPRFVGISATSKPRDFSEYLRDVPDLDHHDEWGVGAISSGFHHFERMVHSLRNARTPRDIAAYPWPDVLASYRWRNLPADVRCWQQRGHPVSAAPPGACGGSLFETCWYLRGQEQLLIDLYDNPDLATALLDTVNNTLIESARRLAEAGVDILRLGDDVGSQRAMLMSPDTWRRWFKARLATVIAVAKRVKPDILVFYHSDGNIEPILPDLIEIGLDILNPVQPECMDPAQIKREYGDRLAFWGTIGTQTTMPFGDPDEVRRVVRERIETVGPEGLLLAPTHVLEPDVPWENIVAFVEAVEEYGAVAPA
;
A
#
# COMPACT_ATOMS: atom_id res chain seq x y z
N MET A 1 8.23 -24.07 8.33
CA MET A 1 8.71 -22.66 8.29
C MET A 1 7.96 -21.82 9.30
N SER A 2 8.63 -20.85 9.96
CA SER A 2 7.94 -19.79 10.68
C SER A 2 7.14 -18.90 9.69
N PRO A 3 6.15 -18.09 10.15
CA PRO A 3 5.47 -17.13 9.30
C PRO A 3 6.43 -16.24 8.50
N ARG A 4 7.51 -15.75 9.14
CA ARG A 4 8.53 -14.91 8.51
C ARG A 4 9.29 -15.66 7.41
N GLU A 5 9.79 -16.85 7.70
CA GLU A 5 10.49 -17.67 6.70
C GLU A 5 9.59 -17.97 5.50
N ARG A 6 8.33 -18.33 5.74
CA ARG A 6 7.33 -18.63 4.70
C ARG A 6 7.08 -17.46 3.78
N VAL A 7 6.74 -16.28 4.34
CA VAL A 7 6.46 -15.08 3.56
C VAL A 7 7.70 -14.65 2.78
N LEU A 8 8.87 -14.62 3.41
CA LEU A 8 10.10 -14.21 2.74
C LEU A 8 10.52 -15.20 1.65
N ALA A 9 10.33 -16.52 1.86
CA ALA A 9 10.54 -17.51 0.81
C ALA A 9 9.61 -17.27 -0.37
N ALA A 10 8.29 -17.18 -0.12
CA ALA A 10 7.31 -16.93 -1.16
C ALA A 10 7.64 -15.66 -1.94
N LEU A 11 7.84 -14.52 -1.26
CA LEU A 11 8.09 -13.23 -1.90
C LEU A 11 9.49 -13.10 -2.56
N ARG A 12 10.43 -13.99 -2.21
CA ARG A 12 11.71 -14.16 -2.93
C ARG A 12 11.62 -15.18 -4.07
N ARG A 13 10.41 -15.60 -4.43
CA ARG A 13 10.14 -16.59 -5.48
C ARG A 13 10.81 -17.94 -5.19
N GLN A 14 10.92 -18.28 -3.92
CA GLN A 14 11.35 -19.57 -3.44
C GLN A 14 10.12 -20.36 -2.96
N ARG A 15 10.24 -21.68 -2.95
CA ARG A 15 9.15 -22.57 -2.56
C ARG A 15 8.86 -22.50 -1.05
N PRO A 16 7.68 -22.01 -0.62
CA PRO A 16 7.27 -22.02 0.78
C PRO A 16 6.74 -23.42 1.18
N ASP A 17 6.52 -23.66 2.47
CA ASP A 17 5.84 -24.86 2.96
C ASP A 17 4.31 -24.82 2.74
N ARG A 18 3.75 -23.60 2.64
CA ARG A 18 2.37 -23.31 2.25
C ARG A 18 2.26 -21.88 1.72
N ILE A 19 1.17 -21.60 1.03
CA ILE A 19 0.86 -20.24 0.56
C ILE A 19 0.60 -19.33 1.76
N PRO A 20 1.34 -18.20 1.91
CA PRO A 20 1.02 -17.20 2.91
C PRO A 20 -0.21 -16.38 2.51
N LYS A 21 -0.95 -15.86 3.51
CA LYS A 21 -2.17 -15.09 3.30
C LYS A 21 -2.18 -13.79 4.08
N HIS A 22 -2.92 -12.82 3.57
CA HIS A 22 -3.19 -11.53 4.22
C HIS A 22 -4.52 -10.96 3.76
N PHE A 23 -5.14 -10.15 4.60
CA PHE A 23 -6.20 -9.18 4.24
C PHE A 23 -6.33 -8.13 5.34
N ASP A 24 -6.92 -7.00 4.97
CA ASP A 24 -7.33 -5.92 5.87
C ASP A 24 -8.85 -5.79 5.85
N LEU A 25 -9.43 -5.37 6.97
CA LEU A 25 -10.87 -5.14 7.12
C LEU A 25 -11.15 -3.64 7.23
N ALA A 26 -12.20 -3.16 6.55
CA ALA A 26 -12.73 -1.82 6.79
C ALA A 26 -13.36 -1.73 8.20
N PRO A 27 -13.51 -0.54 8.79
CA PRO A 27 -13.99 -0.40 10.18
C PRO A 27 -15.30 -1.15 10.47
N ALA A 28 -16.26 -1.13 9.55
CA ALA A 28 -17.51 -1.86 9.71
C ALA A 28 -17.32 -3.39 9.70
N GLN A 29 -16.37 -3.90 8.92
CA GLN A 29 -16.03 -5.33 8.92
C GLN A 29 -15.25 -5.72 10.18
N GLU A 30 -14.43 -4.84 10.74
CA GLU A 30 -13.79 -5.09 12.05
C GLU A 30 -14.83 -5.18 13.18
N GLU A 31 -15.88 -4.35 13.15
CA GLU A 31 -16.99 -4.44 14.10
C GLU A 31 -17.72 -5.78 13.96
N GLU A 32 -18.02 -6.19 12.73
CA GLU A 32 -18.63 -7.49 12.44
C GLU A 32 -17.74 -8.66 12.89
N PHE A 33 -16.43 -8.56 12.65
CA PHE A 33 -15.45 -9.54 13.14
C PHE A 33 -15.51 -9.67 14.67
N ARG A 34 -15.44 -8.56 15.42
CA ARG A 34 -15.51 -8.57 16.89
C ARG A 34 -16.83 -9.19 17.37
N ARG A 35 -17.92 -8.82 16.72
CA ARG A 35 -19.26 -9.33 17.07
C ARG A 35 -19.37 -10.84 16.87
N ARG A 36 -18.80 -11.39 15.80
CA ARG A 36 -18.89 -12.83 15.46
C ARG A 36 -17.89 -13.70 16.22
N THR A 37 -16.69 -13.19 16.44
CA THR A 37 -15.58 -14.00 16.98
C THR A 37 -15.29 -13.74 18.46
N GLY A 38 -15.67 -12.58 18.96
CA GLY A 38 -15.29 -12.12 20.31
C GLY A 38 -13.80 -11.74 20.43
N SER A 39 -13.06 -11.70 19.31
CA SER A 39 -11.64 -11.33 19.26
C SER A 39 -11.48 -9.89 18.80
N ASP A 40 -10.42 -9.22 19.26
CA ASP A 40 -10.00 -7.90 18.78
C ASP A 40 -8.82 -7.97 17.80
N ASP A 41 -8.21 -9.14 17.60
CA ASP A 41 -7.04 -9.32 16.75
C ASP A 41 -7.35 -10.22 15.55
N VAL A 42 -7.62 -9.57 14.41
CA VAL A 42 -7.90 -10.23 13.13
C VAL A 42 -6.73 -11.09 12.68
N SER A 43 -5.51 -10.58 12.85
CA SER A 43 -4.30 -11.25 12.38
C SER A 43 -3.99 -12.53 13.16
N GLU A 44 -4.16 -12.52 14.47
CA GLU A 44 -3.99 -13.71 15.29
C GLU A 44 -5.13 -14.71 15.07
N HIS A 45 -6.38 -14.24 14.98
CA HIS A 45 -7.55 -15.10 14.77
C HIS A 45 -7.48 -15.90 13.48
N PHE A 46 -7.12 -15.25 12.37
CA PHE A 46 -7.04 -15.88 11.06
C PHE A 46 -5.64 -16.36 10.67
N ASN A 47 -4.68 -16.30 11.58
CA ASN A 47 -3.28 -16.66 11.35
C ASN A 47 -2.70 -15.93 10.11
N LEU A 48 -2.93 -14.62 10.00
CA LEU A 48 -2.33 -13.80 8.95
C LEU A 48 -0.84 -13.63 9.26
N GLU A 49 0.01 -13.80 8.24
CA GLU A 49 1.45 -13.84 8.48
C GLU A 49 2.11 -12.47 8.67
N PRO A 50 1.86 -11.44 7.82
CA PRO A 50 2.51 -10.14 7.92
C PRO A 50 2.12 -9.36 9.16
N ARG A 51 3.06 -8.55 9.66
CA ARG A 51 2.80 -7.55 10.70
C ARG A 51 3.26 -6.18 10.22
N PHE A 52 2.52 -5.16 10.62
CA PHE A 52 2.74 -3.79 10.20
C PHE A 52 3.21 -2.96 11.37
N VAL A 53 4.23 -2.13 11.13
CA VAL A 53 4.75 -1.19 12.11
C VAL A 53 4.86 0.20 11.50
N GLY A 54 4.87 1.23 12.34
CA GLY A 54 4.95 2.60 11.88
C GLY A 54 5.62 3.50 12.91
N ILE A 55 5.72 4.77 12.56
CA ILE A 55 6.22 5.79 13.47
C ILE A 55 5.18 6.17 14.51
N SER A 56 5.61 6.68 15.65
CA SER A 56 4.69 7.21 16.67
C SER A 56 3.93 8.44 16.15
N ALA A 57 2.73 8.67 16.66
CA ALA A 57 1.95 9.86 16.35
C ALA A 57 2.72 11.15 16.71
N THR A 58 2.38 12.23 16.01
CA THR A 58 2.98 13.53 16.33
C THR A 58 2.51 14.05 17.69
N SER A 59 3.44 14.62 18.48
CA SER A 59 3.13 15.41 19.66
C SER A 59 3.15 16.92 19.37
N LYS A 60 3.32 17.31 18.11
CA LYS A 60 3.44 18.69 17.66
C LYS A 60 2.57 18.92 16.42
N PRO A 61 1.24 18.84 16.56
CA PRO A 61 0.35 19.05 15.41
C PRO A 61 0.58 20.42 14.80
N ARG A 62 0.43 20.49 13.47
CA ARG A 62 0.53 21.73 12.73
C ARG A 62 -0.82 22.40 12.64
N ASP A 63 -0.81 23.72 12.51
CA ASP A 63 -2.03 24.51 12.29
C ASP A 63 -2.24 24.69 10.78
N PHE A 64 -3.36 24.19 10.28
CA PHE A 64 -3.79 24.29 8.89
C PHE A 64 -5.02 25.22 8.73
N SER A 65 -5.42 25.97 9.77
CA SER A 65 -6.60 26.81 9.76
C SER A 65 -6.58 27.83 8.62
N GLU A 66 -5.42 28.40 8.28
CA GLU A 66 -5.30 29.33 7.15
C GLU A 66 -5.62 28.68 5.81
N TYR A 67 -5.24 27.42 5.64
CA TYR A 67 -5.40 26.65 4.39
C TYR A 67 -6.81 26.08 4.22
N LEU A 68 -7.57 25.95 5.31
CA LEU A 68 -8.87 25.29 5.35
C LEU A 68 -10.02 26.24 5.78
N ARG A 69 -9.73 27.52 6.05
CA ARG A 69 -10.68 28.51 6.62
C ARG A 69 -11.94 28.76 5.80
N ASP A 70 -11.87 28.56 4.49
CA ASP A 70 -12.97 28.78 3.53
C ASP A 70 -13.75 27.51 3.22
N VAL A 71 -13.55 26.44 4.00
CA VAL A 71 -14.22 25.16 3.84
C VAL A 71 -15.34 25.06 4.88
N PRO A 72 -16.61 25.22 4.47
CA PRO A 72 -17.72 24.95 5.37
C PRO A 72 -17.81 23.45 5.67
N ASP A 73 -18.30 23.11 6.85
CA ASP A 73 -18.59 21.74 7.28
C ASP A 73 -17.36 20.79 7.26
N LEU A 74 -16.16 21.34 7.48
CA LEU A 74 -14.96 20.55 7.67
C LEU A 74 -15.05 19.79 9.00
N ASP A 75 -15.02 18.46 8.93
CA ASP A 75 -15.07 17.62 10.15
C ASP A 75 -13.71 17.54 10.84
N HIS A 76 -12.66 17.23 10.08
CA HIS A 76 -11.29 17.11 10.59
C HIS A 76 -10.26 17.25 9.47
N HIS A 77 -8.99 17.14 9.81
CA HIS A 77 -7.88 17.00 8.87
C HIS A 77 -6.83 16.03 9.43
N ASP A 78 -6.06 15.44 8.54
CA ASP A 78 -4.91 14.62 8.91
C ASP A 78 -3.68 15.47 9.32
N GLU A 79 -2.58 14.80 9.70
CA GLU A 79 -1.35 15.50 10.09
C GLU A 79 -0.64 16.22 8.93
N TRP A 80 -1.04 15.94 7.68
CA TRP A 80 -0.53 16.61 6.48
C TRP A 80 -1.39 17.81 6.08
N GLY A 81 -2.54 18.01 6.73
CA GLY A 81 -3.48 19.08 6.41
C GLY A 81 -4.50 18.72 5.32
N VAL A 82 -4.60 17.45 4.96
CA VAL A 82 -5.70 16.98 4.09
C VAL A 82 -6.98 17.01 4.92
N GLY A 83 -7.92 17.86 4.54
CA GLY A 83 -9.21 17.97 5.20
C GLY A 83 -10.17 16.88 4.77
N ALA A 84 -11.11 16.55 5.65
CA ALA A 84 -12.15 15.57 5.42
C ALA A 84 -13.53 16.11 5.77
N ILE A 85 -14.52 15.79 4.93
CA ILE A 85 -15.92 16.05 5.15
C ILE A 85 -16.66 14.73 4.99
N SER A 86 -17.35 14.30 6.04
CA SER A 86 -18.11 13.04 6.04
C SER A 86 -19.12 13.01 4.89
N SER A 87 -19.16 11.89 4.19
CA SER A 87 -20.19 11.64 3.18
C SER A 87 -21.53 11.25 3.79
N GLY A 88 -21.55 10.89 5.08
CA GLY A 88 -22.71 10.29 5.74
C GLY A 88 -22.90 8.81 5.38
N PHE A 89 -21.97 8.20 4.66
CA PHE A 89 -22.03 6.80 4.23
C PHE A 89 -20.76 6.05 4.67
N HIS A 90 -20.89 5.19 5.67
CA HIS A 90 -19.79 4.44 6.29
C HIS A 90 -18.60 5.34 6.65
N HIS A 91 -17.37 4.92 6.32
CA HIS A 91 -16.14 5.67 6.56
C HIS A 91 -15.72 6.56 5.38
N PHE A 92 -16.54 6.66 4.32
CA PHE A 92 -16.19 7.45 3.14
C PHE A 92 -16.31 8.94 3.39
N GLU A 93 -15.29 9.67 2.99
CA GLU A 93 -15.14 11.11 3.19
C GLU A 93 -14.81 11.81 1.88
N ARG A 94 -15.24 13.05 1.77
CA ARG A 94 -14.81 13.94 0.69
C ARG A 94 -13.57 14.70 1.15
N MET A 95 -12.47 14.52 0.42
CA MET A 95 -11.21 15.19 0.72
C MET A 95 -11.23 16.68 0.40
N VAL A 96 -10.51 17.45 1.20
CA VAL A 96 -10.26 18.88 0.99
C VAL A 96 -8.75 19.09 0.91
N HIS A 97 -8.31 19.59 -0.23
CA HIS A 97 -6.90 19.74 -0.57
C HIS A 97 -6.36 21.07 -0.03
N SER A 98 -5.45 21.02 0.95
CA SER A 98 -4.92 22.21 1.61
C SER A 98 -4.08 23.10 0.68
N LEU A 99 -3.39 22.50 -0.29
CA LEU A 99 -2.60 23.23 -1.29
C LEU A 99 -3.37 23.59 -2.58
N ARG A 100 -4.71 23.46 -2.58
CA ARG A 100 -5.55 23.79 -3.76
C ARG A 100 -5.35 25.22 -4.31
N ASN A 101 -4.98 26.15 -3.45
CA ASN A 101 -4.77 27.56 -3.79
C ASN A 101 -3.30 27.94 -4.04
N ALA A 102 -2.34 27.01 -3.90
CA ALA A 102 -0.92 27.28 -4.16
C ALA A 102 -0.71 27.69 -5.64
N ARG A 103 0.16 28.67 -5.88
CA ARG A 103 0.44 29.24 -7.22
C ARG A 103 1.92 29.21 -7.58
N THR A 104 2.77 29.16 -6.60
CA THR A 104 4.23 29.27 -6.75
C THR A 104 4.98 28.26 -5.89
N PRO A 105 6.25 27.95 -6.21
CA PRO A 105 7.11 27.15 -5.32
C PRO A 105 7.26 27.74 -3.91
N ARG A 106 7.07 29.04 -3.73
CA ARG A 106 7.13 29.68 -2.40
C ARG A 106 5.97 29.26 -1.51
N ASP A 107 4.81 29.02 -2.09
CA ASP A 107 3.62 28.54 -1.35
C ASP A 107 3.87 27.12 -0.81
N ILE A 108 4.57 26.29 -1.59
CA ILE A 108 5.00 24.96 -1.15
C ILE A 108 6.04 25.06 -0.02
N ALA A 109 7.01 25.98 -0.14
CA ALA A 109 8.04 26.17 0.89
C ALA A 109 7.47 26.76 2.19
N ALA A 110 6.41 27.54 2.12
CA ALA A 110 5.75 28.16 3.27
C ALA A 110 4.75 27.23 3.98
N TYR A 111 4.41 26.09 3.36
CA TYR A 111 3.44 25.14 3.92
C TYR A 111 3.95 24.55 5.25
N PRO A 112 3.08 24.40 6.27
CA PRO A 112 3.47 23.88 7.58
C PRO A 112 3.62 22.35 7.57
N TRP A 113 4.62 21.84 6.85
CA TRP A 113 4.88 20.40 6.71
C TRP A 113 4.91 19.68 8.06
N PRO A 114 4.33 18.46 8.15
CA PRO A 114 4.34 17.69 9.39
C PRO A 114 5.76 17.29 9.79
N ASP A 115 5.96 17.05 11.07
CA ASP A 115 7.27 16.71 11.64
C ASP A 115 7.59 15.21 11.57
N VAL A 116 7.19 14.55 10.46
CA VAL A 116 7.34 13.10 10.27
C VAL A 116 8.78 12.59 10.45
N LEU A 117 9.77 13.45 10.22
CA LEU A 117 11.17 13.09 10.38
C LEU A 117 11.73 13.40 11.79
N ALA A 118 10.90 13.88 12.72
CA ALA A 118 11.35 14.15 14.08
C ALA A 118 11.79 12.87 14.80
N SER A 119 12.96 12.87 15.40
CA SER A 119 13.60 11.66 15.97
C SER A 119 12.75 10.95 17.03
N TYR A 120 11.92 11.67 17.78
CA TYR A 120 11.07 11.07 18.80
C TYR A 120 10.02 10.12 18.22
N ARG A 121 9.57 10.38 16.99
CA ARG A 121 8.57 9.55 16.30
C ARG A 121 9.13 8.18 15.88
N TRP A 122 10.42 8.08 15.63
CA TRP A 122 11.12 6.89 15.16
C TRP A 122 11.73 6.05 16.29
N ARG A 123 11.70 6.55 17.53
CA ARG A 123 12.41 5.96 18.67
C ARG A 123 12.03 4.50 18.95
N ASN A 124 10.77 4.18 18.87
CA ASN A 124 10.24 2.84 19.22
C ASN A 124 10.35 1.84 18.07
N LEU A 125 10.37 2.33 16.83
CA LEU A 125 10.30 1.49 15.63
C LEU A 125 11.30 0.32 15.60
N PRO A 126 12.61 0.48 15.93
CA PRO A 126 13.53 -0.65 15.91
C PRO A 126 13.21 -1.73 16.96
N ALA A 127 12.58 -1.36 18.07
CA ALA A 127 12.16 -2.31 19.09
C ALA A 127 10.91 -3.09 18.64
N ASP A 128 9.95 -2.39 18.03
CA ASP A 128 8.72 -3.00 17.50
C ASP A 128 9.04 -3.99 16.38
N VAL A 129 9.94 -3.63 15.46
CA VAL A 129 10.44 -4.53 14.41
C VAL A 129 11.04 -5.79 15.01
N ARG A 130 11.97 -5.65 15.96
CA ARG A 130 12.60 -6.81 16.59
C ARG A 130 11.61 -7.68 17.35
N CYS A 131 10.65 -7.08 18.04
CA CYS A 131 9.61 -7.79 18.78
C CYS A 131 8.84 -8.77 17.87
N TRP A 132 8.34 -8.30 16.72
CA TRP A 132 7.60 -9.14 15.81
C TRP A 132 8.49 -10.19 15.11
N GLN A 133 9.72 -9.82 14.74
CA GLN A 133 10.66 -10.76 14.14
C GLN A 133 11.04 -11.88 15.10
N GLN A 134 11.23 -11.60 16.41
CA GLN A 134 11.48 -12.60 17.44
C GLN A 134 10.29 -13.54 17.65
N ARG A 135 9.06 -13.05 17.42
CA ARG A 135 7.83 -13.88 17.41
C ARG A 135 7.66 -14.67 16.10
N GLY A 136 8.60 -14.55 15.16
CA GLY A 136 8.61 -15.29 13.90
C GLY A 136 7.74 -14.69 12.80
N HIS A 137 7.36 -13.40 12.90
CA HIS A 137 6.58 -12.72 11.86
C HIS A 137 7.44 -11.83 10.97
N PRO A 138 7.13 -11.74 9.65
CA PRO A 138 7.72 -10.73 8.77
C PRO A 138 7.15 -9.36 9.10
N VAL A 139 8.00 -8.35 9.05
CA VAL A 139 7.63 -6.98 9.38
C VAL A 139 7.62 -6.10 8.13
N SER A 140 6.50 -5.45 7.90
CA SER A 140 6.26 -4.54 6.79
C SER A 140 6.02 -3.12 7.30
N ALA A 141 6.54 -2.12 6.62
CA ALA A 141 6.30 -0.72 6.96
C ALA A 141 6.29 0.17 5.72
N ALA A 142 5.48 1.23 5.77
CA ALA A 142 5.43 2.28 4.77
C ALA A 142 6.07 3.57 5.29
N PRO A 143 6.73 4.37 4.44
CA PRO A 143 7.03 5.76 4.76
C PRO A 143 5.75 6.52 5.10
N PRO A 144 5.78 7.45 6.07
CA PRO A 144 4.61 8.27 6.36
C PRO A 144 4.28 9.19 5.17
N GLY A 145 3.04 9.18 4.75
CA GLY A 145 2.49 10.04 3.70
C GLY A 145 1.06 10.46 4.03
N ALA A 146 0.53 11.46 3.33
CA ALA A 146 -0.84 11.87 3.48
C ALA A 146 -1.78 10.71 3.14
N CYS A 147 -2.76 10.45 3.97
CA CYS A 147 -3.75 9.37 3.81
C CYS A 147 -3.13 7.99 3.45
N GLY A 148 -1.86 7.75 3.82
CA GLY A 148 -1.15 6.50 3.53
C GLY A 148 -0.50 6.40 2.15
N GLY A 149 -0.65 7.41 1.28
CA GLY A 149 -0.04 7.45 -0.05
C GLY A 149 1.47 7.70 -0.02
N SER A 150 2.16 7.32 -1.09
CA SER A 150 3.58 7.61 -1.23
C SER A 150 3.81 8.96 -1.94
N LEU A 151 4.30 8.96 -3.18
CA LEU A 151 4.71 10.20 -3.84
C LEU A 151 3.55 10.89 -4.56
N PHE A 152 2.96 10.22 -5.55
CA PHE A 152 1.89 10.79 -6.35
C PHE A 152 0.65 11.07 -5.50
N GLU A 153 0.25 10.09 -4.69
CA GLU A 153 -0.94 10.20 -3.88
C GLU A 153 -0.81 11.27 -2.80
N THR A 154 0.29 11.31 -2.02
CA THR A 154 0.52 12.40 -1.05
C THR A 154 0.45 13.78 -1.73
N CYS A 155 1.03 13.93 -2.93
CA CYS A 155 1.00 15.19 -3.64
C CYS A 155 -0.42 15.56 -4.11
N TRP A 156 -1.20 14.62 -4.64
CA TRP A 156 -2.55 14.94 -5.08
C TRP A 156 -3.56 15.05 -3.92
N TYR A 157 -3.37 14.33 -2.82
CA TYR A 157 -4.17 14.55 -1.61
C TYR A 157 -4.03 16.00 -1.10
N LEU A 158 -2.83 16.56 -1.19
CA LEU A 158 -2.58 17.96 -0.82
C LEU A 158 -3.06 18.96 -1.86
N ARG A 159 -2.87 18.68 -3.17
CA ARG A 159 -3.06 19.62 -4.27
C ARG A 159 -4.41 19.51 -4.97
N GLY A 160 -5.02 18.35 -4.97
CA GLY A 160 -6.11 17.93 -5.85
C GLY A 160 -5.57 17.18 -7.07
N GLN A 161 -6.17 16.03 -7.40
CA GLN A 161 -5.67 15.13 -8.45
C GLN A 161 -5.66 15.82 -9.83
N GLU A 162 -6.79 16.41 -10.23
CA GLU A 162 -6.89 17.15 -11.49
C GLU A 162 -5.86 18.27 -11.57
N GLN A 163 -5.75 19.07 -10.50
CA GLN A 163 -4.84 20.20 -10.49
C GLN A 163 -3.37 19.78 -10.51
N LEU A 164 -3.02 18.71 -9.81
CA LEU A 164 -1.65 18.17 -9.87
C LEU A 164 -1.31 17.71 -11.30
N LEU A 165 -2.21 16.99 -11.97
CA LEU A 165 -1.99 16.53 -13.34
C LEU A 165 -1.85 17.70 -14.31
N ILE A 166 -2.61 18.78 -14.14
CA ILE A 166 -2.46 20.02 -14.91
C ILE A 166 -1.10 20.68 -14.64
N ASP A 167 -0.69 20.78 -13.36
CA ASP A 167 0.56 21.42 -12.96
C ASP A 167 1.81 20.71 -13.54
N LEU A 168 1.74 19.40 -13.82
CA LEU A 168 2.85 18.68 -14.49
C LEU A 168 3.19 19.28 -15.87
N TYR A 169 2.25 19.98 -16.50
CA TYR A 169 2.41 20.61 -17.83
C TYR A 169 2.45 22.13 -17.75
N ASP A 170 1.52 22.73 -17.01
CA ASP A 170 1.31 24.17 -17.03
C ASP A 170 2.11 24.92 -15.96
N ASN A 171 2.47 24.24 -14.86
CA ASN A 171 3.23 24.83 -13.75
C ASN A 171 4.33 23.88 -13.23
N PRO A 172 5.28 23.48 -14.09
CA PRO A 172 6.29 22.47 -13.78
C PRO A 172 7.19 22.83 -12.58
N ASP A 173 7.40 24.11 -12.33
CA ASP A 173 8.21 24.56 -11.18
C ASP A 173 7.50 24.29 -9.85
N LEU A 174 6.18 24.53 -9.79
CA LEU A 174 5.37 24.22 -8.60
C LEU A 174 5.27 22.71 -8.41
N ALA A 175 4.96 21.97 -9.49
CA ALA A 175 4.91 20.51 -9.44
C ALA A 175 6.23 19.90 -8.96
N THR A 176 7.36 20.39 -9.46
CA THR A 176 8.71 19.96 -9.02
C THR A 176 8.90 20.25 -7.53
N ALA A 177 8.59 21.47 -7.07
CA ALA A 177 8.76 21.84 -5.66
C ALA A 177 7.93 20.93 -4.73
N LEU A 178 6.68 20.62 -5.09
CA LEU A 178 5.82 19.73 -4.32
C LEU A 178 6.35 18.30 -4.32
N LEU A 179 6.60 17.74 -5.49
CA LEU A 179 7.09 16.36 -5.65
C LEU A 179 8.44 16.16 -4.95
N ASP A 180 9.38 17.10 -5.07
CA ASP A 180 10.70 16.97 -4.45
C ASP A 180 10.63 17.09 -2.92
N THR A 181 9.73 17.93 -2.38
CA THR A 181 9.53 18.05 -0.93
C THR A 181 9.01 16.73 -0.34
N VAL A 182 7.99 16.16 -0.95
CA VAL A 182 7.44 14.87 -0.53
C VAL A 182 8.48 13.76 -0.73
N ASN A 183 9.15 13.71 -1.89
CA ASN A 183 10.14 12.68 -2.19
C ASN A 183 11.34 12.70 -1.22
N ASN A 184 11.81 13.86 -0.81
CA ASN A 184 12.87 13.97 0.20
C ASN A 184 12.46 13.37 1.55
N THR A 185 11.20 13.54 1.93
CA THR A 185 10.64 12.91 3.12
C THR A 185 10.57 11.38 2.98
N LEU A 186 10.16 10.88 1.80
CA LEU A 186 10.12 9.44 1.52
C LEU A 186 11.52 8.82 1.51
N ILE A 187 12.52 9.48 0.92
CA ILE A 187 13.93 9.02 0.89
C ILE A 187 14.46 8.82 2.31
N GLU A 188 14.31 9.82 3.16
CA GLU A 188 14.81 9.76 4.54
C GLU A 188 14.02 8.74 5.38
N SER A 189 12.70 8.64 5.17
CA SER A 189 11.85 7.66 5.82
C SER A 189 12.22 6.23 5.41
N ALA A 190 12.42 5.97 4.11
CA ALA A 190 12.83 4.67 3.60
C ALA A 190 14.20 4.24 4.16
N ARG A 191 15.15 5.20 4.27
CA ARG A 191 16.45 4.96 4.92
C ARG A 191 16.27 4.49 6.37
N ARG A 192 15.44 5.20 7.16
CA ARG A 192 15.20 4.87 8.57
C ARG A 192 14.44 3.56 8.77
N LEU A 193 13.48 3.25 7.89
CA LEU A 193 12.79 1.97 7.90
C LEU A 193 13.76 0.81 7.65
N ALA A 194 14.66 0.96 6.68
CA ALA A 194 15.69 -0.02 6.39
C ALA A 194 16.68 -0.17 7.56
N GLU A 195 17.11 0.93 8.22
CA GLU A 195 17.95 0.92 9.42
C GLU A 195 17.26 0.25 10.62
N ALA A 196 15.94 0.41 10.75
CA ALA A 196 15.15 -0.27 11.78
C ALA A 196 15.05 -1.79 11.53
N GLY A 197 15.39 -2.25 10.32
CA GLY A 197 15.45 -3.67 9.97
C GLY A 197 14.15 -4.27 9.45
N VAL A 198 13.21 -3.46 8.92
CA VAL A 198 11.97 -3.99 8.32
C VAL A 198 12.29 -4.97 7.19
N ASP A 199 11.46 -5.98 7.01
CA ASP A 199 11.65 -6.98 5.97
C ASP A 199 11.12 -6.50 4.62
N ILE A 200 10.03 -5.71 4.64
CA ILE A 200 9.33 -5.24 3.45
C ILE A 200 9.08 -3.74 3.57
N LEU A 201 9.66 -2.96 2.66
CA LEU A 201 9.34 -1.55 2.46
C LEU A 201 8.11 -1.45 1.56
N ARG A 202 7.02 -0.91 2.08
CA ARG A 202 5.81 -0.68 1.31
C ARG A 202 5.80 0.73 0.72
N LEU A 203 5.72 0.78 -0.59
CA LEU A 203 5.46 1.99 -1.36
C LEU A 203 4.15 1.78 -2.13
N GLY A 204 3.53 2.85 -2.59
CA GLY A 204 2.33 2.73 -3.40
C GLY A 204 1.78 4.08 -3.81
N ASP A 205 1.31 4.13 -5.02
CA ASP A 205 0.60 5.27 -5.61
C ASP A 205 -0.40 4.73 -6.64
N ASP A 206 -1.67 5.05 -6.49
CA ASP A 206 -2.68 4.68 -7.47
C ASP A 206 -2.53 5.52 -8.74
N VAL A 207 -1.81 4.96 -9.71
CA VAL A 207 -1.58 5.58 -11.02
C VAL A 207 -2.34 4.89 -12.15
N GLY A 208 -3.10 3.84 -11.82
CA GLY A 208 -3.97 3.10 -12.72
C GLY A 208 -5.45 3.48 -12.57
N SER A 209 -6.22 3.16 -13.59
CA SER A 209 -7.67 3.09 -13.59
C SER A 209 -8.08 1.71 -14.08
N GLN A 210 -9.39 1.42 -14.18
CA GLN A 210 -9.88 0.11 -14.63
C GLN A 210 -9.30 -0.35 -15.97
N ARG A 211 -9.00 0.57 -16.89
CA ARG A 211 -8.61 0.25 -18.27
C ARG A 211 -7.22 0.71 -18.67
N ALA A 212 -6.70 1.72 -17.99
CA ALA A 212 -5.46 2.38 -18.38
C ALA A 212 -4.86 3.14 -17.19
N MET A 213 -3.67 3.65 -17.35
CA MET A 213 -3.06 4.58 -16.42
C MET A 213 -3.80 5.93 -16.39
N LEU A 214 -3.75 6.62 -15.24
CA LEU A 214 -4.29 7.99 -15.06
C LEU A 214 -3.49 9.04 -15.84
N MET A 215 -2.27 8.70 -16.23
CA MET A 215 -1.37 9.52 -17.05
C MET A 215 -0.65 8.64 -18.05
N SER A 216 -0.06 9.24 -19.11
CA SER A 216 0.75 8.46 -20.05
C SER A 216 1.97 7.83 -19.35
N PRO A 217 2.44 6.66 -19.79
CA PRO A 217 3.68 6.07 -19.28
C PRO A 217 4.88 7.01 -19.36
N ASP A 218 4.96 7.85 -20.40
CA ASP A 218 6.03 8.83 -20.55
C ASP A 218 5.95 9.97 -19.53
N THR A 219 4.72 10.42 -19.18
CA THR A 219 4.50 11.38 -18.09
C THR A 219 4.95 10.76 -16.77
N TRP A 220 4.57 9.51 -16.50
CA TRP A 220 5.00 8.81 -15.29
C TRP A 220 6.53 8.66 -15.24
N ARG A 221 7.18 8.24 -16.32
CA ARG A 221 8.64 8.13 -16.42
C ARG A 221 9.34 9.46 -16.14
N ARG A 222 8.83 10.55 -16.75
CA ARG A 222 9.39 11.89 -16.58
C ARG A 222 9.33 12.39 -15.15
N TRP A 223 8.20 12.18 -14.47
CA TRP A 223 7.93 12.83 -13.20
C TRP A 223 8.17 11.95 -11.97
N PHE A 224 7.93 10.65 -12.07
CA PHE A 224 7.89 9.76 -10.91
C PHE A 224 9.00 8.71 -10.88
N LYS A 225 9.38 8.10 -12.03
CA LYS A 225 10.34 6.99 -12.08
C LYS A 225 11.65 7.27 -11.35
N ALA A 226 12.34 8.38 -11.67
CA ALA A 226 13.64 8.69 -11.06
C ALA A 226 13.54 8.99 -9.56
N ARG A 227 12.44 9.63 -9.13
CA ARG A 227 12.18 9.92 -7.71
C ARG A 227 11.97 8.63 -6.93
N LEU A 228 11.11 7.76 -7.43
CA LEU A 228 10.85 6.46 -6.82
C LEU A 228 12.11 5.59 -6.80
N ALA A 229 12.89 5.58 -7.89
CA ALA A 229 14.19 4.90 -7.95
C ALA A 229 15.13 5.32 -6.82
N THR A 230 15.16 6.61 -6.49
CA THR A 230 16.01 7.13 -5.40
C THR A 230 15.56 6.59 -4.03
N VAL A 231 14.25 6.54 -3.76
CA VAL A 231 13.68 5.97 -2.53
C VAL A 231 14.08 4.50 -2.38
N ILE A 232 13.88 3.71 -3.44
CA ILE A 232 14.22 2.28 -3.46
C ILE A 232 15.72 2.05 -3.28
N ALA A 233 16.55 2.80 -4.01
CA ALA A 233 18.00 2.67 -3.97
C ALA A 233 18.58 2.98 -2.58
N VAL A 234 18.03 3.97 -1.87
CA VAL A 234 18.45 4.30 -0.51
C VAL A 234 18.13 3.16 0.46
N ALA A 235 16.92 2.61 0.41
CA ALA A 235 16.54 1.49 1.26
C ALA A 235 17.40 0.25 1.01
N LYS A 236 17.58 -0.14 -0.26
CA LYS A 236 18.40 -1.32 -0.64
C LYS A 236 19.90 -1.12 -0.37
N ARG A 237 20.41 0.12 -0.36
CA ARG A 237 21.78 0.41 0.06
C ARG A 237 21.99 0.17 1.55
N VAL A 238 21.01 0.51 2.37
CA VAL A 238 21.07 0.33 3.84
C VAL A 238 20.84 -1.13 4.22
N LYS A 239 19.86 -1.77 3.59
CA LYS A 239 19.48 -3.17 3.83
C LYS A 239 19.32 -3.88 2.48
N PRO A 240 20.39 -4.50 1.94
CA PRO A 240 20.38 -5.08 0.59
C PRO A 240 19.34 -6.18 0.36
N ASP A 241 18.91 -6.85 1.42
CA ASP A 241 17.90 -7.92 1.39
C ASP A 241 16.46 -7.46 1.67
N ILE A 242 16.25 -6.14 1.82
CA ILE A 242 14.90 -5.58 1.97
C ILE A 242 14.10 -5.82 0.69
N LEU A 243 12.88 -6.31 0.85
CA LEU A 243 11.95 -6.44 -0.26
C LEU A 243 11.16 -5.14 -0.44
N VAL A 244 11.01 -4.71 -1.68
CA VAL A 244 10.26 -3.51 -2.03
C VAL A 244 8.92 -3.92 -2.62
N PHE A 245 7.87 -3.49 -1.97
CA PHE A 245 6.48 -3.66 -2.37
C PHE A 245 5.97 -2.35 -2.99
N TYR A 246 5.20 -2.45 -4.06
CA TYR A 246 4.50 -1.32 -4.67
C TYR A 246 3.04 -1.64 -4.89
N HIS A 247 2.18 -0.80 -4.30
CA HIS A 247 0.75 -0.82 -4.50
C HIS A 247 0.36 0.14 -5.62
N SER A 248 -0.50 -0.30 -6.50
CA SER A 248 -1.30 0.56 -7.37
C SER A 248 -2.53 -0.20 -7.82
N ASP A 249 -3.67 0.32 -7.48
CA ASP A 249 -4.91 -0.16 -8.07
C ASP A 249 -4.97 0.15 -9.57
N GLY A 250 -5.82 -0.61 -10.27
CA GLY A 250 -6.04 -0.44 -11.69
C GLY A 250 -4.97 -1.07 -12.59
N ASN A 251 -5.00 -0.67 -13.85
CA ASN A 251 -4.08 -1.19 -14.87
C ASN A 251 -2.82 -0.34 -14.96
N ILE A 252 -1.70 -0.89 -14.50
CA ILE A 252 -0.36 -0.29 -14.58
C ILE A 252 0.63 -1.14 -15.39
N GLU A 253 0.14 -2.12 -16.16
CA GLU A 253 0.98 -3.01 -16.96
C GLU A 253 2.04 -2.26 -17.82
N PRO A 254 1.74 -1.10 -18.44
CA PRO A 254 2.71 -0.36 -19.25
C PRO A 254 3.98 0.10 -18.53
N ILE A 255 3.96 0.20 -17.20
CA ILE A 255 5.13 0.64 -16.39
C ILE A 255 5.76 -0.49 -15.57
N LEU A 256 5.27 -1.73 -15.66
CA LEU A 256 5.87 -2.85 -14.92
C LEU A 256 7.35 -3.06 -15.25
N PRO A 257 7.79 -2.96 -16.54
CA PRO A 257 9.22 -3.03 -16.86
C PRO A 257 10.05 -1.93 -16.17
N ASP A 258 9.50 -0.72 -16.09
CA ASP A 258 10.16 0.41 -15.43
C ASP A 258 10.25 0.21 -13.90
N LEU A 259 9.19 -0.30 -13.27
CA LEU A 259 9.17 -0.62 -11.84
C LEU A 259 10.18 -1.72 -11.50
N ILE A 260 10.30 -2.75 -12.33
CA ILE A 260 11.32 -3.80 -12.20
C ILE A 260 12.73 -3.21 -12.30
N GLU A 261 12.97 -2.36 -13.32
CA GLU A 261 14.27 -1.70 -13.55
C GLU A 261 14.74 -0.90 -12.33
N ILE A 262 13.83 -0.20 -11.66
CA ILE A 262 14.17 0.60 -10.47
C ILE A 262 14.22 -0.22 -9.17
N GLY A 263 13.97 -1.53 -9.24
CA GLY A 263 14.20 -2.45 -8.14
C GLY A 263 12.98 -2.90 -7.35
N LEU A 264 11.79 -2.90 -7.97
CA LEU A 264 10.59 -3.50 -7.39
C LEU A 264 10.77 -5.03 -7.23
N ASP A 265 10.32 -5.56 -6.10
CA ASP A 265 10.32 -6.99 -5.81
C ASP A 265 8.90 -7.58 -5.77
N ILE A 266 7.92 -6.82 -5.27
CA ILE A 266 6.56 -7.28 -5.01
C ILE A 266 5.54 -6.32 -5.62
N LEU A 267 4.72 -6.83 -6.53
CA LEU A 267 3.60 -6.11 -7.12
C LEU A 267 2.32 -6.38 -6.34
N ASN A 268 1.58 -5.35 -6.03
CA ASN A 268 0.27 -5.40 -5.38
C ASN A 268 -0.68 -4.39 -6.06
N PRO A 269 -1.95 -4.70 -6.21
CA PRO A 269 -2.59 -5.97 -5.87
C PRO A 269 -2.73 -6.96 -7.05
N VAL A 270 -2.47 -6.53 -8.29
CA VAL A 270 -2.81 -7.25 -9.54
C VAL A 270 -4.30 -7.58 -9.57
N GLN A 271 -5.11 -6.52 -9.67
CA GLN A 271 -6.57 -6.66 -9.74
C GLN A 271 -6.99 -7.46 -10.98
N PRO A 272 -7.67 -8.61 -10.82
CA PRO A 272 -8.08 -9.44 -11.96
C PRO A 272 -9.06 -8.73 -12.91
N GLU A 273 -9.77 -7.73 -12.42
CA GLU A 273 -10.67 -6.88 -13.21
C GLU A 273 -9.93 -5.90 -14.12
N CYS A 274 -8.62 -5.67 -13.86
CA CYS A 274 -7.79 -4.70 -14.58
C CYS A 274 -6.64 -5.33 -15.33
N MET A 275 -6.01 -6.37 -14.75
CA MET A 275 -4.85 -7.09 -15.29
C MET A 275 -5.03 -8.59 -15.02
N ASP A 276 -4.87 -9.45 -16.03
CA ASP A 276 -4.95 -10.91 -15.84
C ASP A 276 -3.76 -11.43 -15.00
N PRO A 277 -3.98 -11.92 -13.76
CA PRO A 277 -2.89 -12.37 -12.90
C PRO A 277 -2.06 -13.52 -13.49
N ALA A 278 -2.68 -14.41 -14.28
CA ALA A 278 -1.96 -15.49 -14.92
C ALA A 278 -1.07 -14.99 -16.07
N GLN A 279 -1.51 -13.98 -16.82
CA GLN A 279 -0.69 -13.33 -17.82
C GLN A 279 0.49 -12.61 -17.16
N ILE A 280 0.23 -11.76 -16.17
CA ILE A 280 1.27 -11.02 -15.44
C ILE A 280 2.29 -11.98 -14.81
N LYS A 281 1.84 -13.11 -14.26
CA LYS A 281 2.74 -14.17 -13.76
C LYS A 281 3.62 -14.75 -14.85
N ARG A 282 3.07 -15.07 -16.03
CA ARG A 282 3.87 -15.61 -17.16
C ARG A 282 4.93 -14.63 -17.66
N GLU A 283 4.60 -13.33 -17.68
CA GLU A 283 5.49 -12.32 -18.25
C GLU A 283 6.54 -11.80 -17.27
N TYR A 284 6.20 -11.71 -15.99
CA TYR A 284 7.03 -11.03 -14.98
C TYR A 284 7.35 -11.89 -13.76
N GLY A 285 6.80 -13.10 -13.63
CA GLY A 285 6.92 -13.92 -12.42
C GLY A 285 8.32 -14.44 -12.12
N ASP A 286 9.26 -14.34 -13.08
CA ASP A 286 10.69 -14.57 -12.86
C ASP A 286 11.38 -13.42 -12.11
N ARG A 287 10.79 -12.21 -12.14
CA ARG A 287 11.33 -10.97 -11.56
C ARG A 287 10.47 -10.43 -10.43
N LEU A 288 9.15 -10.57 -10.49
CA LEU A 288 8.21 -10.08 -9.49
C LEU A 288 7.57 -11.20 -8.69
N ALA A 289 7.34 -10.94 -7.42
CA ALA A 289 6.38 -11.63 -6.59
C ALA A 289 5.06 -10.83 -6.57
N PHE A 290 3.97 -11.50 -6.19
CA PHE A 290 2.63 -10.94 -6.19
C PHE A 290 2.03 -11.04 -4.79
N TRP A 291 1.43 -9.95 -4.34
CA TRP A 291 0.67 -9.89 -3.11
C TRP A 291 -0.73 -9.40 -3.45
N GLY A 292 -1.73 -10.27 -3.42
CA GLY A 292 -3.08 -9.90 -3.84
C GLY A 292 -3.78 -10.99 -4.66
N THR A 293 -4.31 -10.60 -5.81
CA THR A 293 -4.90 -11.39 -6.90
C THR A 293 -6.33 -11.90 -6.71
N ILE A 294 -6.97 -11.69 -5.56
CA ILE A 294 -8.38 -12.03 -5.35
C ILE A 294 -9.24 -10.79 -5.48
N GLY A 295 -10.10 -10.76 -6.50
CA GLY A 295 -10.89 -9.57 -6.86
C GLY A 295 -11.85 -9.09 -5.76
N THR A 296 -11.80 -7.80 -5.46
CA THR A 296 -12.70 -7.11 -4.53
C THR A 296 -13.80 -6.33 -5.22
N GLN A 297 -13.86 -6.38 -6.56
CA GLN A 297 -14.96 -5.79 -7.33
C GLN A 297 -15.94 -6.83 -7.85
N THR A 298 -15.59 -8.11 -7.77
CA THR A 298 -16.41 -9.23 -8.28
C THR A 298 -16.47 -10.39 -7.28
N THR A 299 -15.36 -11.09 -7.07
CA THR A 299 -15.30 -12.35 -6.34
C THR A 299 -15.69 -12.20 -4.86
N MET A 300 -15.03 -11.28 -4.14
CA MET A 300 -15.27 -11.16 -2.71
C MET A 300 -16.65 -10.61 -2.35
N PRO A 301 -17.19 -9.55 -3.00
CA PRO A 301 -18.48 -8.99 -2.62
C PRO A 301 -19.67 -9.73 -3.25
N PHE A 302 -19.55 -10.29 -4.46
CA PHE A 302 -20.68 -10.78 -5.24
C PHE A 302 -20.64 -12.28 -5.55
N GLY A 303 -19.50 -12.95 -5.34
CA GLY A 303 -19.40 -14.39 -5.40
C GLY A 303 -20.06 -15.06 -4.19
N ASP A 304 -20.34 -16.35 -4.31
CA ASP A 304 -20.68 -17.20 -3.16
C ASP A 304 -19.41 -17.87 -2.59
N PRO A 305 -19.50 -18.52 -1.41
CA PRO A 305 -18.36 -19.20 -0.81
C PRO A 305 -17.69 -20.25 -1.71
N ASP A 306 -18.45 -20.96 -2.55
CA ASP A 306 -17.89 -21.96 -3.46
C ASP A 306 -17.12 -21.30 -4.60
N GLU A 307 -17.59 -20.16 -5.10
CA GLU A 307 -16.85 -19.35 -6.07
C GLU A 307 -15.55 -18.81 -5.49
N VAL A 308 -15.58 -18.28 -4.26
CA VAL A 308 -14.36 -17.80 -3.57
C VAL A 308 -13.34 -18.94 -3.46
N ARG A 309 -13.76 -20.13 -3.01
CA ARG A 309 -12.90 -21.32 -2.93
C ARG A 309 -12.31 -21.70 -4.28
N ARG A 310 -13.14 -21.68 -5.33
CA ARG A 310 -12.70 -21.98 -6.70
C ARG A 310 -11.64 -20.99 -7.18
N VAL A 311 -11.86 -19.69 -6.97
CA VAL A 311 -10.91 -18.63 -7.38
C VAL A 311 -9.61 -18.71 -6.59
N VAL A 312 -9.67 -18.95 -5.28
CA VAL A 312 -8.47 -19.17 -4.46
C VAL A 312 -7.63 -20.33 -5.01
N ARG A 313 -8.26 -21.46 -5.28
CA ARG A 313 -7.59 -22.63 -5.86
C ARG A 313 -6.97 -22.31 -7.22
N GLU A 314 -7.70 -21.67 -8.09
CA GLU A 314 -7.21 -21.25 -9.42
C GLU A 314 -5.98 -20.34 -9.31
N ARG A 315 -5.97 -19.37 -8.37
CA ARG A 315 -4.81 -18.47 -8.17
C ARG A 315 -3.60 -19.22 -7.64
N ILE A 316 -3.79 -20.17 -6.73
CA ILE A 316 -2.69 -21.03 -6.26
C ILE A 316 -2.10 -21.83 -7.42
N GLU A 317 -2.93 -22.39 -8.31
CA GLU A 317 -2.50 -23.19 -9.45
C GLU A 317 -1.83 -22.35 -10.55
N THR A 318 -2.29 -21.12 -10.79
CA THR A 318 -1.83 -20.29 -11.93
C THR A 318 -0.75 -19.27 -11.57
N VAL A 319 -0.71 -18.79 -10.33
CA VAL A 319 0.23 -17.75 -9.86
C VAL A 319 1.21 -18.28 -8.83
N GLY A 320 0.82 -19.25 -8.00
CA GLY A 320 1.65 -19.84 -6.95
C GLY A 320 2.48 -21.04 -7.42
N PRO A 321 3.13 -21.77 -6.45
CA PRO A 321 3.32 -21.33 -5.06
C PRO A 321 4.47 -20.33 -4.90
N GLU A 322 5.46 -20.32 -5.80
CA GLU A 322 6.60 -19.40 -5.75
C GLU A 322 6.19 -18.01 -6.23
N GLY A 323 6.46 -17.00 -5.41
CA GLY A 323 6.14 -15.60 -5.74
C GLY A 323 4.70 -15.19 -5.44
N LEU A 324 3.96 -15.91 -4.57
CA LEU A 324 2.60 -15.55 -4.22
C LEU A 324 2.42 -15.41 -2.71
N LEU A 325 1.91 -14.26 -2.27
CA LEU A 325 1.19 -14.05 -1.03
C LEU A 325 -0.26 -13.74 -1.42
N LEU A 326 -1.16 -14.66 -1.07
CA LEU A 326 -2.56 -14.54 -1.50
C LEU A 326 -3.32 -13.56 -0.62
N ALA A 327 -4.01 -12.63 -1.25
CA ALA A 327 -4.81 -11.62 -0.58
C ALA A 327 -5.95 -11.12 -1.49
N PRO A 328 -7.05 -10.62 -0.93
CA PRO A 328 -7.93 -9.71 -1.65
C PRO A 328 -7.15 -8.49 -2.17
N THR A 329 -7.61 -7.92 -3.27
CA THR A 329 -6.89 -6.83 -3.95
C THR A 329 -7.00 -5.48 -3.25
N HIS A 330 -7.89 -5.36 -2.29
CA HIS A 330 -8.06 -4.18 -1.44
C HIS A 330 -8.57 -4.56 -0.05
N VAL A 331 -8.68 -3.59 0.86
CA VAL A 331 -9.42 -3.72 2.13
C VAL A 331 -10.80 -4.30 1.86
N LEU A 332 -11.25 -5.23 2.70
CA LEU A 332 -12.58 -5.85 2.59
C LEU A 332 -13.63 -4.87 3.12
N GLU A 333 -14.43 -4.34 2.20
CA GLU A 333 -15.47 -3.35 2.44
C GLU A 333 -16.75 -3.96 3.03
N PRO A 334 -17.69 -3.14 3.55
CA PRO A 334 -18.92 -3.64 4.19
C PRO A 334 -19.84 -4.48 3.29
N ASP A 335 -19.69 -4.40 1.97
CA ASP A 335 -20.45 -5.21 0.99
C ASP A 335 -19.95 -6.65 0.85
N VAL A 336 -18.78 -6.97 1.42
CA VAL A 336 -18.24 -8.33 1.39
C VAL A 336 -18.94 -9.21 2.45
N PRO A 337 -19.65 -10.29 2.06
CA PRO A 337 -20.25 -11.20 3.01
C PRO A 337 -19.22 -11.86 3.92
N TRP A 338 -19.53 -11.98 5.21
CA TRP A 338 -18.66 -12.63 6.18
C TRP A 338 -18.29 -14.06 5.76
N GLU A 339 -19.22 -14.78 5.18
CA GLU A 339 -19.08 -16.15 4.71
C GLU A 339 -18.01 -16.26 3.61
N ASN A 340 -17.84 -15.20 2.79
CA ASN A 340 -16.79 -15.13 1.77
C ASN A 340 -15.41 -14.88 2.39
N ILE A 341 -15.32 -14.11 3.48
CA ILE A 341 -14.07 -13.91 4.24
C ILE A 341 -13.62 -15.25 4.84
N VAL A 342 -14.53 -15.97 5.46
CA VAL A 342 -14.26 -17.30 6.02
C VAL A 342 -13.86 -18.30 4.93
N ALA A 343 -14.60 -18.31 3.82
CA ALA A 343 -14.30 -19.19 2.67
C ALA A 343 -12.92 -18.92 2.07
N PHE A 344 -12.50 -17.67 1.98
CA PHE A 344 -11.14 -17.30 1.56
C PHE A 344 -10.10 -17.94 2.48
N VAL A 345 -10.22 -17.73 3.80
CA VAL A 345 -9.26 -18.26 4.78
C VAL A 345 -9.18 -19.79 4.71
N GLU A 346 -10.33 -20.45 4.78
CA GLU A 346 -10.41 -21.92 4.73
C GLU A 346 -9.86 -22.49 3.43
N ALA A 347 -10.15 -21.86 2.29
CA ALA A 347 -9.65 -22.30 0.98
C ALA A 347 -8.11 -22.19 0.90
N VAL A 348 -7.52 -21.11 1.44
CA VAL A 348 -6.05 -20.99 1.48
C VAL A 348 -5.44 -22.04 2.41
N GLU A 349 -6.10 -22.40 3.50
CA GLU A 349 -5.63 -23.46 4.41
C GLU A 349 -5.77 -24.86 3.76
N GLU A 350 -6.83 -25.09 3.03
CA GLU A 350 -7.10 -26.39 2.37
C GLU A 350 -6.19 -26.60 1.15
N TYR A 351 -6.09 -25.61 0.27
CA TYR A 351 -5.37 -25.77 -1.02
C TYR A 351 -3.94 -25.25 -0.99
N GLY A 352 -3.57 -24.48 0.03
CA GLY A 352 -2.28 -23.78 0.10
C GLY A 352 -1.10 -24.64 0.54
N ALA A 353 -1.30 -25.89 0.93
CA ALA A 353 -0.20 -26.79 1.30
C ALA A 353 0.72 -27.07 0.09
N VAL A 354 2.02 -26.86 0.24
CA VAL A 354 3.00 -27.08 -0.82
C VAL A 354 3.81 -28.32 -0.51
N ALA A 355 3.75 -29.33 -1.39
CA ALA A 355 4.52 -30.56 -1.21
C ALA A 355 6.02 -30.27 -1.14
N PRO A 356 6.80 -30.97 -0.31
CA PRO A 356 8.26 -30.89 -0.34
C PRO A 356 8.80 -31.14 -1.75
N ALA A 357 9.87 -30.41 -2.12
CA ALA A 357 10.53 -30.55 -3.42
C ALA A 357 11.26 -31.90 -3.53
#